data_80b062d43be4f182223646ffa9de407e
#
_entry.id   80b062d43be4f182223646ffa9de407e
#
_cell.length_a   1.000
_cell.length_b   1.000
_cell.length_c   1.000
_cell.angle_alpha   90.00
_cell.angle_beta   90.00
_cell.angle_gamma   90.00
#
_symmetry.space_group_name_H-M   'P 1'
#
loop_
_entity.id
_entity.type
_entity.pdbx_description
1 polymer ?
#
loop_
_entity_poly.entity_id
_entity_poly.type
_entity_poly.pdbx_seq_one_letter_code
_entity_poly.pdbx_strand_id
1 'polypeptide(L)'
;MFEHGVPFRLNDRVRRLVAPNPGMMTGPGTNTYLLGTEQVAVVDPGPAIPEHIEAILAAGEGRIRWIICTHTHPDHSPAWQAVAAATGAEVIGALPADDRFQDDTFAPTTRLDHNWLLQAPEFTLRALHTPGHVSNHYCFLLEDDGMLFAGDHIMNGSTVVI
;
A
#
# COMPACT_ATOMS: atom_id res chain seq x y z
N MET A 1 -3.24 -14.70 14.07
CA MET A 1 -4.66 -14.43 13.76
C MET A 1 -4.71 -13.07 13.06
N PHE A 2 -5.48 -12.94 12.00
CA PHE A 2 -5.67 -11.66 11.31
C PHE A 2 -6.92 -11.00 11.90
N GLU A 3 -6.74 -9.87 12.57
CA GLU A 3 -7.83 -9.08 13.14
C GLU A 3 -7.98 -7.81 12.30
N HIS A 4 -9.16 -7.59 11.73
CA HIS A 4 -9.43 -6.44 10.89
C HIS A 4 -9.39 -5.15 11.72
N GLY A 5 -8.81 -4.09 11.17
CA GLY A 5 -8.76 -2.78 11.80
C GLY A 5 -7.80 -2.65 12.99
N VAL A 6 -7.13 -3.73 13.38
CA VAL A 6 -6.16 -3.72 14.49
C VAL A 6 -4.73 -3.73 13.93
N PRO A 7 -3.91 -2.70 14.23
CA PRO A 7 -2.53 -2.66 13.76
C PRO A 7 -1.70 -3.79 14.38
N PHE A 8 -1.12 -4.64 13.55
CA PHE A 8 -0.16 -5.66 13.96
C PHE A 8 1.27 -5.16 13.71
N ARG A 9 2.07 -5.06 14.76
CA ARG A 9 3.46 -4.63 14.68
C ARG A 9 4.34 -5.75 14.12
N LEU A 10 4.99 -5.50 12.98
CA LEU A 10 5.96 -6.41 12.38
C LEU A 10 7.37 -6.18 12.93
N ASN A 11 7.74 -4.90 13.08
CA ASN A 11 8.99 -4.47 13.72
C ASN A 11 8.83 -3.05 14.28
N ASP A 12 9.92 -2.36 14.61
CA ASP A 12 9.87 -1.05 15.26
C ASP A 12 9.28 0.05 14.40
N ARG A 13 9.33 -0.08 13.07
CA ARG A 13 8.85 0.92 12.11
C ARG A 13 7.74 0.44 11.19
N VAL A 14 7.41 -0.84 11.18
CA VAL A 14 6.41 -1.41 10.27
C VAL A 14 5.24 -1.99 11.03
N ARG A 15 4.05 -1.52 10.70
CA ARG A 15 2.76 -2.05 11.19
C ARG A 15 1.92 -2.48 10.00
N ARG A 16 1.13 -3.52 10.17
CA ARG A 16 0.20 -4.03 9.17
C ARG A 16 -1.23 -3.91 9.66
N LEU A 17 -2.11 -3.44 8.82
CA LEU A 17 -3.57 -3.54 8.94
C LEU A 17 -4.09 -4.53 7.91
N VAL A 18 -5.17 -5.24 8.24
CA VAL A 18 -5.88 -6.12 7.30
C VAL A 18 -7.26 -5.52 7.04
N ALA A 19 -7.58 -5.28 5.78
CA ALA A 19 -8.88 -4.77 5.39
C ALA A 19 -9.98 -5.84 5.56
N PRO A 20 -11.23 -5.46 5.90
CA PRO A 20 -12.34 -6.40 6.06
C PRO A 20 -12.98 -6.79 4.72
N ASN A 21 -12.15 -7.23 3.77
CA ASN A 21 -12.55 -7.69 2.44
C ASN A 21 -12.10 -9.14 2.15
N PRO A 22 -12.41 -10.11 3.05
CA PRO A 22 -11.98 -11.49 2.85
C PRO A 22 -12.62 -12.10 1.61
N GLY A 23 -11.85 -12.87 0.85
CA GLY A 23 -12.32 -13.49 -0.39
C GLY A 23 -11.31 -14.43 -1.01
N MET A 24 -11.72 -15.07 -2.11
CA MET A 24 -10.86 -16.00 -2.84
C MET A 24 -9.57 -15.33 -3.34
N MET A 25 -9.65 -14.07 -3.76
CA MET A 25 -8.52 -13.30 -4.31
C MET A 25 -7.74 -12.57 -3.21
N THR A 26 -8.37 -12.27 -2.08
CA THR A 26 -7.80 -11.43 -1.01
C THR A 26 -7.45 -12.21 0.26
N GLY A 27 -7.79 -13.52 0.29
CA GLY A 27 -7.57 -14.34 1.48
C GLY A 27 -8.30 -13.78 2.71
N PRO A 28 -7.60 -13.46 3.80
CA PRO A 28 -8.20 -12.86 5.00
C PRO A 28 -8.55 -11.37 4.81
N GLY A 29 -8.07 -10.75 3.76
CA GLY A 29 -8.21 -9.35 3.41
C GLY A 29 -6.90 -8.75 2.93
N THR A 30 -6.98 -7.62 2.21
CA THR A 30 -5.82 -6.89 1.71
C THR A 30 -4.97 -6.36 2.86
N ASN A 31 -3.66 -6.48 2.73
CA ASN A 31 -2.71 -5.92 3.69
C ASN A 31 -2.40 -4.47 3.33
N THR A 32 -2.61 -3.57 4.27
CA THR A 32 -2.13 -2.19 4.27
C THR A 32 -0.96 -2.09 5.24
N TYR A 33 0.15 -1.47 4.82
CA TYR A 33 1.31 -1.28 5.70
C TYR A 33 1.51 0.18 6.04
N LEU A 34 1.87 0.46 7.30
CA LEU A 34 2.27 1.77 7.77
C LEU A 34 3.76 1.72 8.11
N LEU A 35 4.56 2.54 7.43
CA LEU A 35 6.01 2.63 7.59
C LEU A 35 6.37 3.93 8.31
N GLY A 36 7.21 3.83 9.32
CA GLY A 36 7.63 4.96 10.15
C GLY A 36 6.71 5.21 11.35
N THR A 37 7.17 6.06 12.25
CA THR A 37 6.49 6.44 13.49
C THR A 37 6.28 7.95 13.63
N GLU A 38 7.20 8.77 13.14
CA GLU A 38 7.11 10.25 13.16
C GLU A 38 6.58 10.82 11.85
N GLN A 39 6.99 10.24 10.73
CA GLN A 39 6.45 10.53 9.40
C GLN A 39 6.08 9.19 8.75
N VAL A 40 4.79 9.00 8.50
CA VAL A 40 4.24 7.70 8.12
C VAL A 40 3.94 7.65 6.63
N ALA A 41 4.42 6.58 5.98
CA ALA A 41 3.96 6.18 4.65
C ALA A 41 2.96 5.03 4.78
N VAL A 42 1.85 5.14 4.05
CA VAL A 42 0.86 4.07 3.90
C VAL A 42 1.09 3.38 2.56
N VAL A 43 1.39 2.09 2.59
CA VAL A 43 1.55 1.25 1.39
C VAL A 43 0.28 0.42 1.20
N ASP A 44 -0.32 0.52 0.02
CA ASP A 44 -1.59 -0.08 -0.36
C ASP A 44 -2.71 0.26 0.63
N PRO A 45 -3.33 1.44 0.52
CA PRO A 45 -4.41 1.86 1.42
C PRO A 45 -5.64 0.95 1.35
N GLY A 46 -5.74 0.07 0.34
CA GLY A 46 -6.74 -0.96 0.21
C GLY A 46 -8.08 -0.46 -0.35
N PRO A 47 -9.15 -1.26 -0.18
CA PRO A 47 -10.47 -0.91 -0.66
C PRO A 47 -11.05 0.28 0.12
N ALA A 48 -11.94 1.04 -0.54
CA ALA A 48 -12.61 2.20 0.07
C ALA A 48 -13.71 1.77 1.07
N ILE A 49 -13.33 1.03 2.10
CA ILE A 49 -14.23 0.59 3.18
C ILE A 49 -14.07 1.56 4.34
N PRO A 50 -15.15 2.20 4.83
CA PRO A 50 -15.08 3.24 5.87
C PRO A 50 -14.31 2.80 7.11
N GLU A 51 -14.56 1.60 7.63
CA GLU A 51 -13.91 1.08 8.83
C GLU A 51 -12.40 0.87 8.63
N HIS A 52 -11.98 0.50 7.42
CA HIS A 52 -10.57 0.34 7.09
C HIS A 52 -9.87 1.70 6.97
N ILE A 53 -10.52 2.67 6.34
CA ILE A 53 -10.02 4.06 6.25
C ILE A 53 -9.85 4.65 7.65
N GLU A 54 -10.85 4.49 8.52
CA GLU A 54 -10.78 4.95 9.92
C GLU A 54 -9.62 4.29 10.66
N ALA A 55 -9.41 2.99 10.47
CA ALA A 55 -8.28 2.27 11.09
C ALA A 55 -6.91 2.77 10.59
N ILE A 56 -6.78 3.08 9.30
CA ILE A 56 -5.56 3.68 8.73
C ILE A 56 -5.28 5.05 9.37
N LEU A 57 -6.30 5.91 9.42
CA LEU A 57 -6.17 7.26 9.98
C LEU A 57 -5.83 7.21 11.48
N ALA A 58 -6.49 6.34 12.25
CA ALA A 58 -6.21 6.13 13.66
C ALA A 58 -4.78 5.63 13.88
N ALA A 59 -4.34 4.61 13.13
CA ALA A 59 -2.98 4.08 13.22
C ALA A 59 -1.91 5.08 12.76
N GLY A 60 -2.25 5.99 11.86
CA GLY A 60 -1.36 7.05 11.39
C GLY A 60 -1.18 8.21 12.35
N GLU A 61 -2.07 8.36 13.34
CA GLU A 61 -1.98 9.36 14.43
C GLU A 61 -1.71 10.81 13.95
N GLY A 62 -2.29 11.20 12.79
CA GLY A 62 -2.05 12.50 12.18
C GLY A 62 -0.67 12.68 11.53
N ARG A 63 0.11 11.62 11.38
CA ARG A 63 1.49 11.65 10.88
C ARG A 63 1.66 11.10 9.47
N ILE A 64 0.58 10.72 8.78
CA ILE A 64 0.62 10.23 7.41
C ILE A 64 1.08 11.35 6.48
N ARG A 65 2.17 11.11 5.75
CA ARG A 65 2.78 12.04 4.78
C ARG A 65 2.74 11.50 3.36
N TRP A 66 2.72 10.20 3.19
CA TRP A 66 2.75 9.54 1.89
C TRP A 66 1.74 8.40 1.83
N ILE A 67 1.10 8.27 0.66
CA ILE A 67 0.26 7.14 0.27
C ILE A 67 0.90 6.55 -0.97
N ILE A 68 1.23 5.27 -0.93
CA ILE A 68 2.02 4.59 -1.95
C ILE A 68 1.24 3.35 -2.39
N CYS A 69 1.04 3.15 -3.69
CA CYS A 69 0.35 1.96 -4.20
C CYS A 69 1.29 1.08 -5.02
N THR A 70 1.25 -0.23 -4.75
CA THR A 70 1.98 -1.23 -5.54
C THR A 70 1.42 -1.31 -6.95
N HIS A 71 0.11 -1.27 -7.08
CA HIS A 71 -0.65 -1.25 -8.32
C HIS A 71 -2.08 -0.74 -8.06
N THR A 72 -2.89 -0.66 -9.09
CA THR A 72 -4.19 0.02 -9.04
C THR A 72 -5.40 -0.92 -9.14
N HIS A 73 -5.32 -2.15 -8.65
CA HIS A 73 -6.49 -3.00 -8.49
C HIS A 73 -7.41 -2.51 -7.37
N PRO A 74 -8.73 -2.82 -7.44
CA PRO A 74 -9.75 -2.26 -6.53
C PRO A 74 -9.59 -2.65 -5.06
N ASP A 75 -8.81 -3.65 -4.77
CA ASP A 75 -8.50 -4.09 -3.41
C ASP A 75 -7.22 -3.44 -2.84
N HIS A 76 -6.43 -2.71 -3.66
CA HIS A 76 -5.17 -2.09 -3.24
C HIS A 76 -5.22 -0.57 -3.14
N SER A 77 -5.84 0.13 -4.09
CA SER A 77 -5.70 1.59 -4.17
C SER A 77 -6.90 2.43 -3.70
N PRO A 78 -8.17 2.05 -3.84
CA PRO A 78 -9.31 3.01 -3.78
C PRO A 78 -9.42 3.87 -2.53
N ALA A 79 -8.96 3.41 -1.37
CA ALA A 79 -8.97 4.21 -0.15
C ALA A 79 -8.03 5.44 -0.20
N TRP A 80 -7.17 5.55 -1.23
CA TRP A 80 -6.23 6.66 -1.37
C TRP A 80 -6.89 8.04 -1.30
N GLN A 81 -8.07 8.20 -1.94
CA GLN A 81 -8.77 9.49 -1.97
C GLN A 81 -9.16 9.98 -0.58
N ALA A 82 -9.81 9.11 0.19
CA ALA A 82 -10.27 9.45 1.52
C ALA A 82 -9.11 9.71 2.48
N VAL A 83 -8.05 8.89 2.40
CA VAL A 83 -6.84 9.08 3.23
C VAL A 83 -6.12 10.37 2.84
N ALA A 84 -5.95 10.65 1.54
CA ALA A 84 -5.33 11.89 1.07
C ALA A 84 -6.14 13.13 1.46
N ALA A 85 -7.46 13.09 1.32
CA ALA A 85 -8.36 14.19 1.70
C ALA A 85 -8.27 14.49 3.21
N ALA A 86 -8.14 13.46 4.05
CA ALA A 86 -8.06 13.63 5.50
C ALA A 86 -6.69 14.09 5.99
N THR A 87 -5.60 13.80 5.26
CA THR A 87 -4.24 13.99 5.75
C THR A 87 -3.42 15.02 4.98
N GLY A 88 -3.80 15.31 3.73
CA GLY A 88 -2.97 16.09 2.81
C GLY A 88 -1.72 15.35 2.34
N ALA A 89 -1.66 14.01 2.50
CA ALA A 89 -0.50 13.21 2.13
C ALA A 89 -0.26 13.22 0.62
N GLU A 90 1.01 13.16 0.24
CA GLU A 90 1.44 12.98 -1.14
C GLU A 90 1.07 11.58 -1.63
N VAL A 91 0.52 11.49 -2.84
CA VAL A 91 0.12 10.22 -3.46
C VAL A 91 1.15 9.79 -4.49
N ILE A 92 1.67 8.59 -4.32
CA ILE A 92 2.81 8.05 -5.09
C ILE A 92 2.39 6.72 -5.71
N GLY A 93 2.63 6.56 -7.00
CA GLY A 93 2.30 5.31 -7.70
C GLY A 93 2.48 5.42 -9.20
N ALA A 94 2.19 4.34 -9.90
CA ALA A 94 2.05 4.35 -11.35
C ALA A 94 0.62 4.72 -11.74
N LEU A 95 0.42 5.26 -12.95
CA LEU A 95 -0.93 5.45 -13.49
C LEU A 95 -1.64 4.11 -13.64
N PRO A 96 -3.00 4.10 -13.60
CA PRO A 96 -3.77 2.90 -13.90
C PRO A 96 -3.32 2.26 -15.21
N ALA A 97 -3.20 0.95 -15.23
CA ALA A 97 -2.84 0.21 -16.42
C ALA A 97 -4.01 0.22 -17.43
N ASP A 98 -3.70 0.04 -18.70
CA ASP A 98 -4.70 -0.11 -19.78
C ASP A 98 -5.18 -1.57 -19.81
N ASP A 99 -5.78 -2.04 -18.74
CA ASP A 99 -6.37 -3.36 -18.59
C ASP A 99 -7.67 -3.30 -17.79
N ARG A 100 -8.28 -4.48 -17.55
CA ARG A 100 -9.52 -4.58 -16.77
C ARG A 100 -9.25 -4.47 -15.28
N PHE A 101 -10.27 -4.05 -14.53
CA PHE A 101 -10.28 -4.02 -13.07
C PHE A 101 -9.32 -3.01 -12.42
N GLN A 102 -9.03 -1.91 -13.13
CA GLN A 102 -8.23 -0.82 -12.56
C GLN A 102 -9.10 0.15 -11.76
N ASP A 103 -8.50 0.74 -10.72
CA ASP A 103 -9.03 1.94 -10.09
C ASP A 103 -8.68 3.16 -10.95
N ASP A 104 -9.58 3.49 -11.87
CA ASP A 104 -9.41 4.62 -12.80
C ASP A 104 -9.41 5.98 -12.11
N THR A 105 -9.76 6.02 -10.81
CA THR A 105 -9.69 7.24 -10.02
C THR A 105 -8.30 7.55 -9.48
N PHE A 106 -7.39 6.57 -9.51
CA PHE A 106 -6.05 6.73 -8.95
C PHE A 106 -5.23 7.77 -9.72
N ALA A 107 -4.90 8.86 -9.03
CA ALA A 107 -4.21 10.02 -9.60
C ALA A 107 -2.99 10.38 -8.73
N PRO A 108 -1.83 9.75 -8.95
CA PRO A 108 -0.64 10.03 -8.17
C PRO A 108 -0.09 11.43 -8.48
N THR A 109 0.33 12.14 -7.44
CA THR A 109 1.05 13.41 -7.57
C THR A 109 2.51 13.18 -7.94
N THR A 110 3.08 12.06 -7.49
CA THR A 110 4.43 11.60 -7.86
C THR A 110 4.33 10.25 -8.56
N ARG A 111 4.79 10.20 -9.82
CA ARG A 111 4.83 8.98 -10.62
C ARG A 111 6.11 8.20 -10.35
N LEU A 112 5.96 6.89 -10.24
CA LEU A 112 7.09 5.98 -10.03
C LEU A 112 7.86 5.71 -11.32
N ASP A 113 9.17 5.63 -11.15
CA ASP A 113 10.11 5.01 -12.08
C ASP A 113 10.86 3.88 -11.38
N HIS A 114 11.46 2.96 -12.14
CA HIS A 114 12.30 1.92 -11.57
C HIS A 114 13.49 2.53 -10.80
N ASN A 115 13.71 2.06 -9.57
CA ASN A 115 14.68 2.58 -8.61
C ASN A 115 14.36 3.98 -8.02
N TRP A 116 13.13 4.48 -8.18
CA TRP A 116 12.71 5.67 -7.44
C TRP A 116 12.89 5.46 -5.94
N LEU A 117 13.31 6.52 -5.23
CA LEU A 117 13.58 6.48 -3.79
C LEU A 117 12.73 7.49 -3.03
N LEU A 118 12.09 7.03 -1.96
CA LEU A 118 11.62 7.87 -0.88
C LEU A 118 12.64 7.83 0.26
N GLN A 119 13.29 8.95 0.51
CA GLN A 119 14.19 9.13 1.65
C GLN A 119 13.44 9.89 2.75
N ALA A 120 12.83 9.14 3.67
CA ALA A 120 12.19 9.69 4.86
C ALA A 120 13.20 9.76 6.02
N PRO A 121 12.92 10.54 7.09
CA PRO A 121 13.83 10.62 8.24
C PRO A 121 14.12 9.28 8.91
N GLU A 122 13.15 8.36 8.88
CA GLU A 122 13.23 7.07 9.60
C GLU A 122 13.53 5.88 8.69
N PHE A 123 13.41 6.03 7.36
CA PHE A 123 13.56 4.90 6.42
C PHE A 123 13.85 5.35 5.00
N THR A 124 14.41 4.45 4.22
CA THR A 124 14.56 4.56 2.76
C THR A 124 13.75 3.47 2.07
N LEU A 125 12.82 3.88 1.20
CA LEU A 125 11.97 2.98 0.43
C LEU A 125 12.30 3.08 -1.05
N ARG A 126 12.67 1.96 -1.67
CA ARG A 126 13.01 1.86 -3.10
C ARG A 126 11.88 1.20 -3.88
N ALA A 127 11.46 1.82 -4.97
CA ALA A 127 10.49 1.25 -5.90
C ALA A 127 11.19 0.38 -6.96
N LEU A 128 10.71 -0.84 -7.12
CA LEU A 128 11.17 -1.79 -8.12
C LEU A 128 10.03 -2.11 -9.08
N HIS A 129 10.16 -1.74 -10.35
CA HIS A 129 9.17 -2.09 -11.36
C HIS A 129 9.15 -3.60 -11.57
N THR A 130 8.02 -4.23 -11.28
CA THR A 130 7.82 -5.69 -11.29
C THR A 130 6.55 -6.06 -12.05
N PRO A 131 6.50 -5.79 -13.39
CA PRO A 131 5.34 -6.16 -14.18
C PRO A 131 5.17 -7.69 -14.23
N GLY A 132 3.94 -8.14 -14.33
CA GLY A 132 3.57 -9.56 -14.38
C GLY A 132 2.09 -9.71 -14.09
N HIS A 133 1.70 -9.66 -12.83
CA HIS A 133 0.29 -9.62 -12.41
C HIS A 133 -0.48 -8.48 -13.13
N VAL A 134 0.12 -7.30 -13.19
CA VAL A 134 -0.33 -6.17 -13.99
C VAL A 134 0.87 -5.34 -14.44
N SER A 135 0.74 -4.61 -15.56
CA SER A 135 1.86 -3.88 -16.17
C SER A 135 2.40 -2.72 -15.32
N ASN A 136 1.57 -2.13 -14.47
CA ASN A 136 1.91 -1.00 -13.61
C ASN A 136 2.36 -1.40 -12.19
N HIS A 137 2.68 -2.67 -11.95
CA HIS A 137 3.05 -3.18 -10.64
C HIS A 137 4.46 -2.75 -10.22
N TYR A 138 4.58 -2.34 -8.95
CA TYR A 138 5.84 -2.08 -8.26
C TYR A 138 5.89 -2.84 -6.94
N CYS A 139 7.02 -3.47 -6.65
CA CYS A 139 7.39 -3.87 -5.30
C CYS A 139 8.16 -2.73 -4.63
N PHE A 140 8.12 -2.66 -3.30
CA PHE A 140 8.85 -1.66 -2.53
C PHE A 140 9.80 -2.34 -1.55
N LEU A 141 11.10 -2.02 -1.68
CA LEU A 141 12.13 -2.49 -0.77
C LEU A 141 12.37 -1.44 0.32
N LEU A 142 12.08 -1.78 1.57
CA LEU A 142 12.50 -1.03 2.74
C LEU A 142 13.96 -1.39 3.02
N GLU A 143 14.88 -0.51 2.62
CA GLU A 143 16.32 -0.81 2.60
C GLU A 143 16.89 -1.04 4.00
N ASP A 144 16.42 -0.27 4.98
CA ASP A 144 16.89 -0.34 6.37
C ASP A 144 16.65 -1.70 7.03
N ASP A 145 15.57 -2.39 6.65
CA ASP A 145 15.16 -3.66 7.25
C ASP A 145 15.32 -4.86 6.30
N GLY A 146 15.68 -4.62 5.03
CA GLY A 146 15.68 -5.65 3.99
C GLY A 146 14.30 -6.29 3.76
N MET A 147 13.22 -5.52 3.98
CA MET A 147 11.84 -5.99 3.87
C MET A 147 11.25 -5.57 2.53
N LEU A 148 10.64 -6.53 1.81
CA LEU A 148 10.00 -6.30 0.52
C LEU A 148 8.47 -6.31 0.67
N PHE A 149 7.82 -5.21 0.28
CA PHE A 149 6.37 -5.13 0.09
C PHE A 149 6.08 -5.54 -1.35
N ALA A 150 5.62 -6.78 -1.51
CA ALA A 150 5.58 -7.43 -2.82
C ALA A 150 4.23 -7.25 -3.55
N GLY A 151 3.21 -6.65 -2.90
CA GLY A 151 1.87 -6.58 -3.48
C GLY A 151 1.41 -7.96 -3.96
N ASP A 152 0.95 -8.02 -5.20
CA ASP A 152 0.51 -9.25 -5.85
C ASP A 152 1.58 -9.88 -6.75
N HIS A 153 2.86 -9.52 -6.57
CA HIS A 153 3.97 -10.14 -7.28
C HIS A 153 4.45 -11.45 -6.63
N ILE A 154 4.42 -11.52 -5.30
CA ILE A 154 4.78 -12.72 -4.51
C ILE A 154 3.70 -12.93 -3.46
N MET A 155 3.05 -14.10 -3.49
CA MET A 155 2.02 -14.48 -2.52
C MET A 155 2.48 -15.63 -1.63
N ASN A 156 2.08 -15.56 -0.35
CA ASN A 156 2.34 -16.64 0.60
C ASN A 156 1.30 -17.74 0.46
N GLY A 157 1.76 -18.96 0.12
CA GLY A 157 0.90 -20.15 0.05
C GLY A 157 -0.03 -20.22 -1.16
N SER A 158 0.15 -19.36 -2.16
CA SER A 158 -0.62 -19.32 -3.40
C SER A 158 0.24 -18.94 -4.59
N THR A 159 -0.30 -19.12 -5.78
CA THR A 159 0.28 -18.61 -7.04
C THR A 159 -0.33 -17.26 -7.40
N VAL A 160 0.47 -16.41 -7.99
CA VAL A 160 0.02 -15.13 -8.55
C VAL A 160 -0.80 -15.38 -9.82
N VAL A 161 -1.88 -14.63 -9.99
CA VAL A 161 -2.63 -14.56 -11.24
C VAL A 161 -1.91 -13.60 -12.19
N ILE A 162 -1.69 -14.03 -13.42
CA ILE A 162 -1.05 -13.25 -14.50
C ILE A 162 -2.06 -13.02 -15.63
#